data_33fba475a598c7e88d7712bdba6b6a13
#
_entry.id   33fba475a598c7e88d7712bdba6b6a13
#
_cell.length_a   1.000
_cell.length_b   1.000
_cell.length_c   1.000
_cell.angle_alpha   90.00
_cell.angle_beta   90.00
_cell.angle_gamma   90.00
#
_symmetry.space_group_name_H-M   'P 1'
#
loop_
_entity.id
_entity.type
_entity.pdbx_description
1 polymer ?
#
loop_
_entity_poly.entity_id
_entity_poly.type
_entity_poly.pdbx_seq_one_letter_code
_entity_poly.pdbx_strand_id
1 'polypeptide(L)'
;LAQTHLTLDLLQEVGFNYVLDWPADDQPFWMKTRKGKILSVPYSIEINDSPVMVFRQQSALDFERMMIDQFDEMLIQSEKWPLCYTIVLHPFVIGHPFRMRALRRAFDYIFANRDDLWITTPGGIASHFRSIFP
;
A
#
# COMPACT_ATOMS: atom_id res chain seq x y z
N LEU A 1 2.61 11.26 -6.06
CA LEU A 1 2.18 10.71 -7.34
C LEU A 1 2.36 11.78 -8.42
N ALA A 2 3.12 11.49 -9.48
CA ALA A 2 3.43 12.44 -10.54
C ALA A 2 3.37 11.81 -11.95
N GLN A 3 2.62 10.72 -12.07
CA GLN A 3 2.42 10.00 -13.32
C GLN A 3 1.63 10.84 -14.34
N THR A 4 1.89 10.59 -15.62
CA THR A 4 1.15 11.13 -16.75
C THR A 4 0.40 10.01 -17.48
N HIS A 5 -0.43 10.38 -18.45
CA HIS A 5 -1.13 9.40 -19.30
C HIS A 5 -0.18 8.51 -20.13
N LEU A 6 1.08 8.88 -20.31
CA LEU A 6 2.08 8.08 -21.01
C LEU A 6 2.90 7.17 -20.06
N THR A 7 2.86 7.39 -18.77
CA THR A 7 3.75 6.73 -17.81
C THR A 7 3.61 5.22 -17.86
N LEU A 8 2.38 4.70 -17.86
CA LEU A 8 2.15 3.25 -17.89
C LEU A 8 2.67 2.59 -19.15
N ASP A 9 2.47 3.24 -20.31
CA ASP A 9 2.95 2.76 -21.60
C ASP A 9 4.48 2.64 -21.60
N LEU A 10 5.14 3.69 -21.13
CA LEU A 10 6.61 3.75 -21.10
C LEU A 10 7.19 2.75 -20.12
N LEU A 11 6.62 2.62 -18.93
CA LEU A 11 7.06 1.66 -17.92
C LEU A 11 6.90 0.22 -18.43
N GLN A 12 5.77 -0.10 -19.04
CA GLN A 12 5.56 -1.42 -19.60
C GLN A 12 6.53 -1.71 -20.76
N GLU A 13 6.79 -0.73 -21.63
CA GLU A 13 7.70 -0.88 -22.78
C GLU A 13 9.15 -1.11 -22.36
N VAL A 14 9.61 -0.57 -21.21
CA VAL A 14 10.94 -0.81 -20.66
C VAL A 14 11.02 -2.00 -19.72
N GLY A 15 9.92 -2.77 -19.61
CA GLY A 15 9.91 -4.07 -18.92
C GLY A 15 9.52 -4.05 -17.46
N PHE A 16 8.89 -2.98 -16.96
CA PHE A 16 8.32 -3.01 -15.61
C PHE A 16 7.14 -3.98 -15.56
N ASN A 17 7.09 -4.78 -14.51
CA ASN A 17 6.07 -5.81 -14.31
C ASN A 17 4.84 -5.32 -13.56
N TYR A 18 4.99 -4.28 -12.73
CA TYR A 18 3.92 -3.67 -11.95
C TYR A 18 4.25 -2.21 -11.62
N VAL A 19 3.23 -1.48 -11.19
CA VAL A 19 3.31 -0.10 -10.70
C VAL A 19 2.54 0.06 -9.40
N LEU A 20 2.84 1.12 -8.64
CA LEU A 20 2.19 1.48 -7.37
C LEU A 20 1.57 2.90 -7.43
N ASP A 21 1.47 3.48 -8.62
CA ASP A 21 1.11 4.90 -8.80
C ASP A 21 -0.39 5.16 -8.95
N TRP A 22 -1.22 4.12 -8.99
CA TRP A 22 -2.67 4.24 -9.14
C TRP A 22 -3.40 3.75 -7.89
N PRO A 23 -3.71 4.62 -6.94
CA PRO A 23 -4.45 4.28 -5.72
C PRO A 23 -5.94 4.20 -6.04
N ALA A 24 -6.38 3.15 -6.69
CA ALA A 24 -7.74 3.00 -7.17
C ALA A 24 -8.52 1.86 -6.53
N ASP A 25 -7.83 0.87 -5.94
CA ASP A 25 -8.45 -0.30 -5.35
C ASP A 25 -7.51 -0.89 -4.28
N ASP A 26 -8.06 -1.64 -3.35
CA ASP A 26 -7.33 -2.44 -2.36
C ASP A 26 -6.99 -3.85 -2.89
N GLN A 27 -7.28 -4.13 -4.16
CA GLN A 27 -6.89 -5.34 -4.88
C GLN A 27 -6.01 -4.99 -6.08
N PRO A 28 -5.05 -5.85 -6.46
CA PRO A 28 -4.32 -5.67 -7.71
C PRO A 28 -5.25 -5.77 -8.92
N PHE A 29 -4.98 -4.99 -9.96
CA PHE A 29 -5.74 -5.04 -11.21
C PHE A 29 -4.89 -4.73 -12.42
N TRP A 30 -5.29 -5.28 -13.58
CA TRP A 30 -4.61 -5.04 -14.82
C TRP A 30 -5.01 -3.70 -15.46
N MET A 31 -4.01 -2.93 -15.86
CA MET A 31 -4.17 -1.70 -16.63
C MET A 31 -3.72 -1.93 -18.06
N LYS A 32 -4.56 -1.52 -19.02
CA LYS A 32 -4.24 -1.61 -20.45
C LYS A 32 -3.18 -0.57 -20.82
N THR A 33 -2.19 -1.00 -21.62
CA THR A 33 -1.15 -0.16 -22.21
C THR A 33 -1.16 -0.28 -23.73
N ARG A 34 -0.38 0.55 -24.44
CA ARG A 34 -0.28 0.50 -25.92
C ARG A 34 0.17 -0.86 -26.46
N LYS A 35 1.04 -1.56 -25.72
CA LYS A 35 1.65 -2.82 -26.16
C LYS A 35 1.31 -4.02 -25.28
N GLY A 36 0.27 -3.91 -24.46
CA GLY A 36 -0.15 -5.00 -23.60
C GLY A 36 -0.86 -4.54 -22.35
N LYS A 37 -0.39 -5.00 -21.21
CA LYS A 37 -0.94 -4.64 -19.89
C LYS A 37 0.17 -4.54 -18.84
N ILE A 38 -0.04 -3.75 -17.80
CA ILE A 38 0.81 -3.64 -16.62
C ILE A 38 -0.05 -3.80 -15.37
N LEU A 39 0.48 -4.44 -14.33
CA LEU A 39 -0.26 -4.65 -13.09
C LEU A 39 -0.18 -3.41 -12.22
N SER A 40 -1.32 -2.93 -11.72
CA SER A 40 -1.37 -1.99 -10.61
C SER A 40 -1.45 -2.79 -9.31
N VAL A 41 -0.52 -2.56 -8.40
CA VAL A 41 -0.55 -3.11 -7.03
C VAL A 41 -1.02 -2.00 -6.10
N PRO A 42 -1.88 -2.29 -5.12
CA PRO A 42 -2.45 -1.28 -4.22
C PRO A 42 -1.39 -0.39 -3.55
N TYR A 43 -1.70 0.89 -3.45
CA TYR A 43 -0.90 1.91 -2.78
C TYR A 43 -1.83 2.86 -2.02
N SER A 44 -1.63 3.03 -0.72
CA SER A 44 -2.46 3.91 0.09
C SER A 44 -1.99 5.37 0.03
N ILE A 45 -2.93 6.28 -0.19
CA ILE A 45 -2.74 7.72 0.03
C ILE A 45 -3.10 8.07 1.48
N GLU A 46 -4.07 7.39 2.06
CA GLU A 46 -4.61 7.67 3.38
C GLU A 46 -3.66 7.17 4.47
N ILE A 47 -3.20 5.92 4.38
CA ILE A 47 -2.22 5.34 5.31
C ILE A 47 -0.79 5.66 4.82
N ASN A 48 -0.51 6.95 4.77
CA ASN A 48 0.74 7.50 4.27
C ASN A 48 1.17 8.65 5.19
N ASP A 49 2.31 8.50 5.85
CA ASP A 49 2.79 9.41 6.88
C ASP A 49 3.00 10.85 6.39
N SER A 50 3.41 11.04 5.13
CA SER A 50 3.66 12.37 4.57
C SER A 50 2.36 13.18 4.37
N PRO A 51 1.31 12.69 3.66
CA PRO A 51 0.03 13.37 3.63
C PRO A 51 -0.57 13.65 5.00
N VAL A 52 -0.49 12.70 5.92
CA VAL A 52 -1.09 12.82 7.26
C VAL A 52 -0.34 13.87 8.10
N MET A 53 0.97 13.73 8.24
CA MET A 53 1.74 14.55 9.19
C MET A 53 2.25 15.85 8.61
N VAL A 54 2.58 15.89 7.31
CA VAL A 54 3.17 17.10 6.69
C VAL A 54 2.09 18.01 6.12
N PHE A 55 1.12 17.45 5.38
CA PHE A 55 0.10 18.26 4.71
C PHE A 55 -1.13 18.50 5.59
N ARG A 56 -1.64 17.47 6.27
CA ARG A 56 -2.81 17.60 7.15
C ARG A 56 -2.45 17.99 8.58
N GLN A 57 -1.15 18.05 8.92
CA GLN A 57 -0.62 18.40 10.24
C GLN A 57 -1.18 17.57 11.40
N GLN A 58 -1.56 16.33 11.12
CA GLN A 58 -2.01 15.39 12.14
C GLN A 58 -0.83 14.82 12.93
N SER A 59 -1.11 14.37 14.14
CA SER A 59 -0.09 13.81 15.02
C SER A 59 0.28 12.37 14.64
N ALA A 60 1.38 11.85 15.19
CA ALA A 60 1.74 10.45 15.06
C ALA A 60 0.72 9.51 15.75
N LEU A 61 0.00 9.99 16.75
CA LEU A 61 -1.07 9.23 17.41
C LEU A 61 -2.30 9.10 16.50
N ASP A 62 -2.63 10.15 15.76
CA ASP A 62 -3.71 10.07 14.77
C ASP A 62 -3.37 9.06 13.69
N PHE A 63 -2.12 9.07 13.22
CA PHE A 63 -1.65 8.10 12.22
C PHE A 63 -1.64 6.66 12.75
N GLU A 64 -1.20 6.45 14.00
CA GLU A 64 -1.29 5.16 14.68
C GLU A 64 -2.73 4.64 14.70
N ARG A 65 -3.68 5.49 15.10
CA ARG A 65 -5.10 5.14 15.14
C ARG A 65 -5.64 4.82 13.74
N MET A 66 -5.34 5.65 12.74
CA MET A 66 -5.74 5.39 11.35
C MET A 66 -5.23 4.04 10.84
N MET A 67 -3.97 3.69 11.18
CA MET A 67 -3.39 2.40 10.80
C MET A 67 -4.15 1.23 11.42
N ILE A 68 -4.50 1.32 12.69
CA ILE A 68 -5.22 0.27 13.42
C ILE A 68 -6.66 0.15 12.92
N ASP A 69 -7.40 1.27 12.86
CA ASP A 69 -8.80 1.28 12.42
C ASP A 69 -8.94 0.73 10.97
N GLN A 70 -8.04 1.13 10.07
CA GLN A 70 -8.01 0.62 8.70
C GLN A 70 -7.70 -0.89 8.65
N PHE A 71 -6.73 -1.34 9.45
CA PHE A 71 -6.36 -2.74 9.53
C PHE A 71 -7.54 -3.60 10.01
N ASP A 72 -8.21 -3.20 11.09
CA ASP A 72 -9.33 -3.94 11.66
C ASP A 72 -10.49 -4.07 10.67
N GLU A 73 -10.84 -2.97 10.00
CA GLU A 73 -11.90 -2.99 8.98
C GLU A 73 -11.54 -3.86 7.79
N MET A 74 -10.30 -3.76 7.28
CA MET A 74 -9.85 -4.58 6.17
C MET A 74 -9.76 -6.06 6.55
N LEU A 75 -9.42 -6.39 7.79
CA LEU A 75 -9.40 -7.78 8.27
C LEU A 75 -10.81 -8.37 8.23
N ILE A 76 -11.83 -7.65 8.68
CA ILE A 76 -13.25 -8.07 8.58
C ILE A 76 -13.66 -8.26 7.11
N GLN A 77 -13.32 -7.32 6.23
CA GLN A 77 -13.67 -7.39 4.81
C GLN A 77 -12.93 -8.53 4.09
N SER A 78 -11.73 -8.89 4.56
CA SER A 78 -10.91 -9.94 3.97
C SER A 78 -11.51 -11.35 4.08
N GLU A 79 -12.50 -11.56 4.94
CA GLU A 79 -13.29 -12.79 4.99
C GLU A 79 -14.04 -13.07 3.66
N LYS A 80 -14.29 -12.04 2.87
CA LYS A 80 -15.00 -12.14 1.58
C LYS A 80 -14.09 -11.93 0.38
N TRP A 81 -13.09 -11.05 0.51
CA TRP A 81 -12.26 -10.61 -0.59
C TRP A 81 -10.79 -10.52 -0.15
N PRO A 82 -9.83 -11.06 -0.89
CA PRO A 82 -8.42 -10.84 -0.58
C PRO A 82 -8.07 -9.37 -0.78
N LEU A 83 -7.54 -8.71 0.25
CA LEU A 83 -7.22 -7.29 0.26
C LEU A 83 -5.73 -7.07 0.53
N CYS A 84 -5.18 -5.99 -0.01
CA CYS A 84 -3.80 -5.57 0.20
C CYS A 84 -3.76 -4.35 1.11
N TYR A 85 -3.41 -4.56 2.38
CA TYR A 85 -3.17 -3.46 3.30
C TYR A 85 -1.78 -2.88 3.08
N THR A 86 -1.70 -1.63 2.65
CA THR A 86 -0.45 -0.95 2.34
C THR A 86 -0.20 0.21 3.29
N ILE A 87 0.96 0.24 3.94
CA ILE A 87 1.42 1.34 4.80
C ILE A 87 2.59 2.03 4.10
N VAL A 88 2.48 3.33 3.88
CA VAL A 88 3.50 4.14 3.20
C VAL A 88 4.24 5.00 4.19
N LEU A 89 5.56 4.83 4.26
CA LEU A 89 6.41 5.48 5.26
C LEU A 89 7.58 6.22 4.59
N HIS A 90 7.88 7.42 5.09
CA HIS A 90 9.04 8.21 4.69
C HIS A 90 9.99 8.33 5.88
N PRO A 91 11.25 7.85 5.78
CA PRO A 91 12.20 7.89 6.90
C PRO A 91 12.38 9.29 7.51
N PHE A 92 12.36 10.33 6.67
CA PHE A 92 12.49 11.73 7.11
C PHE A 92 11.20 12.29 7.76
N VAL A 93 10.07 11.59 7.67
CA VAL A 93 8.81 11.94 8.33
C VAL A 93 8.63 11.12 9.60
N ILE A 94 8.43 9.80 9.45
CA ILE A 94 8.11 8.92 10.58
C ILE A 94 9.32 8.56 11.43
N GLY A 95 10.55 8.66 10.88
CA GLY A 95 11.78 8.21 11.52
C GLY A 95 12.24 9.00 12.77
N HIS A 96 11.53 10.07 13.14
CA HIS A 96 11.81 10.80 14.38
C HIS A 96 11.46 9.95 15.62
N PRO A 97 12.29 9.96 16.70
CA PRO A 97 12.09 9.09 17.86
C PRO A 97 10.69 9.15 18.47
N PHE A 98 10.10 10.34 18.58
CA PHE A 98 8.77 10.51 19.15
C PHE A 98 7.66 9.94 18.24
N ARG A 99 7.84 9.93 16.92
CA ARG A 99 6.91 9.35 15.95
C ARG A 99 7.07 7.84 15.84
N MET A 100 8.31 7.35 15.88
CA MET A 100 8.62 5.92 15.86
C MET A 100 7.94 5.14 16.98
N ARG A 101 7.68 5.80 18.11
CA ARG A 101 6.99 5.17 19.24
C ARG A 101 5.53 4.82 18.90
N ALA A 102 4.84 5.70 18.17
CA ALA A 102 3.48 5.47 17.68
C ALA A 102 3.48 4.36 16.60
N LEU A 103 4.41 4.43 15.64
CA LEU A 103 4.55 3.42 14.60
C LEU A 103 4.75 2.02 15.17
N ARG A 104 5.62 1.87 16.19
CA ARG A 104 5.86 0.57 16.83
C ARG A 104 4.59 0.00 17.45
N ARG A 105 3.80 0.80 18.17
CA ARG A 105 2.54 0.31 18.76
C ARG A 105 1.55 -0.16 17.70
N ALA A 106 1.44 0.57 16.58
CA ALA A 106 0.59 0.13 15.47
C ALA A 106 1.08 -1.20 14.88
N PHE A 107 2.39 -1.36 14.67
CA PHE A 107 2.93 -2.63 14.18
C PHE A 107 2.81 -3.76 15.19
N ASP A 108 3.04 -3.51 16.49
CA ASP A 108 2.84 -4.51 17.53
C ASP A 108 1.39 -5.03 17.52
N TYR A 109 0.42 -4.13 17.35
CA TYR A 109 -0.99 -4.48 17.21
C TYR A 109 -1.27 -5.32 15.95
N ILE A 110 -0.82 -4.86 14.79
CA ILE A 110 -1.03 -5.56 13.52
C ILE A 110 -0.38 -6.95 13.55
N PHE A 111 0.85 -7.06 14.04
CA PHE A 111 1.58 -8.32 14.08
C PHE A 111 1.11 -9.29 15.18
N ALA A 112 0.30 -8.84 16.14
CA ALA A 112 -0.41 -9.75 17.04
C ALA A 112 -1.39 -10.67 16.27
N ASN A 113 -1.84 -10.25 15.06
CA ASN A 113 -2.73 -11.01 14.18
C ASN A 113 -1.97 -11.66 13.00
N ARG A 114 -0.66 -11.86 13.11
CA ARG A 114 0.21 -12.29 12.00
C ARG A 114 -0.17 -13.62 11.34
N ASP A 115 -0.83 -14.49 12.06
CA ASP A 115 -1.21 -15.82 11.56
C ASP A 115 -2.33 -15.74 10.50
N ASP A 116 -3.07 -14.64 10.49
CA ASP A 116 -4.12 -14.33 9.50
C ASP A 116 -3.59 -13.48 8.34
N LEU A 117 -2.28 -13.17 8.32
CA LEU A 117 -1.68 -12.23 7.39
C LEU A 117 -0.61 -12.89 6.51
N TRP A 118 -0.67 -12.59 5.22
CA TRP A 118 0.48 -12.79 4.35
C TRP A 118 1.34 -11.51 4.30
N ILE A 119 2.36 -11.46 5.15
CA ILE A 119 3.30 -10.33 5.19
C ILE A 119 4.30 -10.49 4.05
N THR A 120 4.24 -9.58 3.07
CA THR A 120 5.01 -9.70 1.83
C THR A 120 5.41 -8.32 1.27
N THR A 121 6.02 -8.32 0.10
CA THR A 121 6.38 -7.11 -0.66
C THR A 121 5.43 -6.91 -1.84
N PRO A 122 5.36 -5.69 -2.43
CA PRO A 122 4.60 -5.47 -3.67
C PRO A 122 4.99 -6.41 -4.81
N GLY A 123 6.29 -6.76 -4.91
CA GLY A 123 6.76 -7.75 -5.89
C GLY A 123 6.22 -9.15 -5.63
N GLY A 124 6.10 -9.55 -4.36
CA GLY A 124 5.47 -10.82 -3.97
C GLY A 124 3.98 -10.85 -4.36
N ILE A 125 3.24 -9.77 -4.06
CA ILE A 125 1.84 -9.62 -4.46
C ILE A 125 1.72 -9.69 -5.99
N ALA A 126 2.54 -8.95 -6.72
CA ALA A 126 2.52 -8.93 -8.18
C ALA A 126 2.79 -10.32 -8.78
N SER A 127 3.76 -11.05 -8.24
CA SER A 127 4.09 -12.41 -8.70
C SER A 127 2.94 -13.38 -8.43
N HIS A 128 2.36 -13.33 -7.25
CA HIS A 128 1.22 -14.18 -6.88
C HIS A 128 0.00 -13.89 -7.76
N PHE A 129 -0.38 -12.61 -7.88
CA PHE A 129 -1.54 -12.21 -8.71
C PHE A 129 -1.39 -12.66 -10.16
N ARG A 130 -0.20 -12.48 -10.76
CA ARG A 130 0.08 -12.93 -12.13
C ARG A 130 0.04 -14.44 -12.30
N SER A 131 0.32 -15.22 -11.26
CA SER A 131 0.22 -16.69 -11.33
C SER A 131 -1.22 -17.18 -11.37
N ILE A 132 -2.15 -16.40 -10.82
CA ILE A 132 -3.58 -16.75 -10.77
C ILE A 132 -4.35 -16.12 -11.94
N PHE A 133 -4.01 -14.88 -12.28
CA PHE A 133 -4.67 -14.07 -13.32
C PHE A 133 -3.65 -13.59 -14.37
N PRO A 134 -3.18 -14.50 -15.27
CA PRO A 134 -2.14 -14.20 -16.24
C PRO A 134 -2.55 -13.16 -17.31
#